data_b30612986772b734ff7434f119a984e0
#
_entry.id   b30612986772b734ff7434f119a984e0
#
_cell.length_a   1.000
_cell.length_b   1.000
_cell.length_c   1.000
_cell.angle_alpha   90.00
_cell.angle_beta   90.00
_cell.angle_gamma   90.00
#
_symmetry.space_group_name_H-M   'P 1'
#
loop_
_entity.id
_entity.type
_entity.pdbx_description
1 polymer ?
#
loop_
_entity_poly.entity_id
_entity_poly.type
_entity_poly.pdbx_seq_one_letter_code
_entity_poly.pdbx_strand_id
1 'polypeptide(L)'
;MKKRLLTGIFIILALAATLFLRSVSPFIADAVIVALSTIACLEVSKAFNKGLRPCNTLITAIYPILLYVGFFIGIMNEVVFYYYIIYYLVVALVCLLFNFLMPFFFRKETEEEIKNSSNPKTSVKHYAWDKTINSMIVFAYPAMLSVPYFVINHLADFSEIATKYVDKLQVGNFIWFLIACLLAVTILTDTGAYLVGSALKGPKLCPTISPKKTISGAIGGLIFGIFGAFAVSFAFFSWVDGFELFLHKLGGTTWTILLIGMIGSVLTQLGDILASLIKRKCGIKDYGNILPGHGGIMDRIDGQIFNALFLFILGIILL
;
A
#
# COMPACT_ATOMS: atom_id res chain seq x y z
N MET A 1 -14.35 -13.12 20.89
CA MET A 1 -14.72 -11.70 20.71
C MET A 1 -13.74 -10.74 21.39
N LYS A 2 -13.39 -10.91 22.68
CA LYS A 2 -12.48 -10.00 23.43
C LYS A 2 -11.13 -9.73 22.72
N LYS A 3 -10.44 -10.76 22.20
CA LYS A 3 -9.15 -10.58 21.49
C LYS A 3 -9.28 -9.69 20.23
N ARG A 4 -10.35 -9.83 19.45
CA ARG A 4 -10.58 -8.99 18.27
C ARG A 4 -10.82 -7.53 18.64
N LEU A 5 -11.65 -7.28 19.66
CA LEU A 5 -11.93 -5.92 20.14
C LEU A 5 -10.64 -5.22 20.60
N LEU A 6 -9.83 -5.89 21.41
CA LEU A 6 -8.55 -5.36 21.91
C LEU A 6 -7.59 -5.04 20.77
N THR A 7 -7.45 -5.94 19.80
CA THR A 7 -6.57 -5.68 18.63
C THR A 7 -7.11 -4.52 17.77
N GLY A 8 -8.43 -4.40 17.59
CA GLY A 8 -9.03 -3.27 16.88
C GLY A 8 -8.75 -1.94 17.57
N ILE A 9 -8.92 -1.87 18.90
CA ILE A 9 -8.58 -0.68 19.68
C ILE A 9 -7.09 -0.35 19.55
N PHE A 10 -6.21 -1.35 19.64
CA PHE A 10 -4.77 -1.15 19.48
C PHE A 10 -4.42 -0.58 18.09
N ILE A 11 -5.02 -1.08 17.03
CA ILE A 11 -4.79 -0.57 15.65
C ILE A 11 -5.24 0.91 15.55
N ILE A 12 -6.40 1.26 16.12
CA ILE A 12 -6.90 2.64 16.11
C ILE A 12 -5.96 3.56 16.89
N LEU A 13 -5.52 3.15 18.07
CA LEU A 13 -4.59 3.92 18.90
C LEU A 13 -3.22 4.06 18.22
N ALA A 14 -2.70 3.01 17.60
CA ALA A 14 -1.45 3.05 16.87
C ALA A 14 -1.53 4.00 15.66
N LEU A 15 -2.64 3.97 14.92
CA LEU A 15 -2.89 4.89 13.81
C LEU A 15 -2.98 6.35 14.31
N ALA A 16 -3.76 6.61 15.36
CA ALA A 16 -3.90 7.93 15.96
C ALA A 16 -2.55 8.47 16.46
N ALA A 17 -1.75 7.62 17.12
CA ALA A 17 -0.40 7.97 17.55
C ALA A 17 0.52 8.29 16.37
N THR A 18 0.47 7.51 15.28
CA THR A 18 1.26 7.77 14.07
C THR A 18 0.88 9.10 13.43
N LEU A 19 -0.41 9.41 13.33
CA LEU A 19 -0.89 10.69 12.79
C LEU A 19 -0.49 11.88 13.70
N PHE A 20 -0.57 11.71 15.03
CA PHE A 20 -0.10 12.71 15.98
C PHE A 20 1.41 12.92 15.86
N LEU A 21 2.20 11.86 15.83
CA LEU A 21 3.66 11.96 15.70
C LEU A 21 4.08 12.54 14.34
N ARG A 22 3.30 12.33 13.29
CA ARG A 22 3.50 13.00 12.00
C ARG A 22 3.42 14.53 12.12
N SER A 23 2.54 15.05 12.97
CA SER A 23 2.45 16.51 13.17
C SER A 23 3.72 17.09 13.81
N VAL A 24 4.51 16.27 14.51
CA VAL A 24 5.82 16.64 15.08
C VAL A 24 6.92 16.52 14.04
N SER A 25 6.94 15.41 13.30
CA SER A 25 7.90 15.19 12.21
C SER A 25 7.36 14.15 11.20
N PRO A 26 7.31 14.47 9.89
CA PRO A 26 6.93 13.52 8.85
C PRO A 26 7.79 12.25 8.85
N PHE A 27 9.09 12.36 9.14
CA PHE A 27 10.03 11.24 9.17
C PHE A 27 9.69 10.16 10.20
N ILE A 28 8.97 10.52 11.28
CA ILE A 28 8.50 9.51 12.26
C ILE A 28 7.40 8.65 11.65
N ALA A 29 6.48 9.25 10.90
CA ALA A 29 5.46 8.50 10.17
C ALA A 29 6.08 7.59 9.11
N ASP A 30 7.12 8.07 8.40
CA ASP A 30 7.86 7.26 7.42
C ASP A 30 8.50 6.03 8.07
N ALA A 31 9.12 6.17 9.24
CA ALA A 31 9.69 5.03 9.95
C ALA A 31 8.63 3.95 10.25
N VAL A 32 7.40 4.36 10.62
CA VAL A 32 6.28 3.43 10.82
C VAL A 32 5.87 2.79 9.49
N ILE A 33 5.79 3.55 8.40
CA ILE A 33 5.44 3.03 7.07
C ILE A 33 6.49 2.02 6.59
N VAL A 34 7.79 2.32 6.76
CA VAL A 34 8.89 1.40 6.43
C VAL A 34 8.78 0.10 7.24
N ALA A 35 8.53 0.20 8.55
CA ALA A 35 8.35 -0.98 9.41
C ALA A 35 7.15 -1.83 8.96
N LEU A 36 5.99 -1.22 8.71
CA LEU A 36 4.79 -1.93 8.25
C LEU A 36 5.02 -2.57 6.87
N SER A 37 5.66 -1.86 5.94
CA SER A 37 5.99 -2.37 4.61
C SER A 37 7.00 -3.53 4.67
N THR A 38 8.00 -3.45 5.56
CA THR A 38 8.96 -4.53 5.79
C THR A 38 8.26 -5.79 6.33
N ILE A 39 7.35 -5.63 7.30
CA ILE A 39 6.55 -6.74 7.82
C ILE A 39 5.66 -7.32 6.71
N ALA A 40 5.02 -6.48 5.90
CA ALA A 40 4.20 -6.92 4.77
C ALA A 40 5.03 -7.73 3.74
N CYS A 41 6.25 -7.27 3.40
CA CYS A 41 7.17 -8.01 2.53
C CYS A 41 7.55 -9.37 3.12
N LEU A 42 7.83 -9.42 4.43
CA LEU A 42 8.12 -10.67 5.13
C LEU A 42 6.91 -11.63 5.13
N GLU A 43 5.71 -11.11 5.34
CA GLU A 43 4.48 -11.92 5.33
C GLU A 43 4.21 -12.50 3.94
N VAL A 44 4.31 -11.69 2.88
CA VAL A 44 4.08 -12.14 1.51
C VAL A 44 5.16 -13.12 1.05
N SER A 45 6.44 -12.87 1.35
CA SER A 45 7.53 -13.79 0.98
C SER A 45 7.42 -15.14 1.72
N LYS A 46 7.07 -15.12 3.00
CA LYS A 46 6.79 -16.35 3.77
C LYS A 46 5.57 -17.11 3.21
N ALA A 47 4.55 -16.38 2.72
CA ALA A 47 3.40 -16.97 2.07
C ALA A 47 3.79 -17.73 0.79
N PHE A 48 4.65 -17.15 -0.06
CA PHE A 48 5.19 -17.82 -1.23
C PHE A 48 5.93 -19.10 -0.84
N ASN A 49 6.89 -19.00 0.10
CA ASN A 49 7.66 -20.16 0.54
C ASN A 49 6.79 -21.27 1.15
N LYS A 50 5.74 -20.91 1.89
CA LYS A 50 4.78 -21.86 2.44
C LYS A 50 3.95 -22.54 1.35
N GLY A 51 3.63 -21.82 0.26
CA GLY A 51 2.96 -22.34 -0.93
C GLY A 51 3.89 -23.15 -1.87
N LEU A 52 5.09 -23.55 -1.40
CA LEU A 52 6.12 -24.26 -2.16
C LEU A 52 6.59 -23.50 -3.42
N ARG A 53 6.55 -22.18 -3.36
CA ARG A 53 7.06 -21.27 -4.40
C ARG A 53 8.28 -20.55 -3.86
N PRO A 54 9.48 -20.76 -4.43
CA PRO A 54 10.70 -20.18 -3.88
C PRO A 54 10.64 -18.64 -3.89
N CYS A 55 10.99 -18.02 -2.77
CA CYS A 55 11.09 -16.57 -2.61
C CYS A 55 12.23 -16.24 -1.64
N ASN A 56 12.96 -15.15 -1.91
CA ASN A 56 14.09 -14.74 -1.07
C ASN A 56 13.60 -13.84 0.07
N THR A 57 13.27 -14.42 1.21
CA THR A 57 12.68 -13.69 2.35
C THR A 57 13.57 -12.60 2.91
N LEU A 58 14.90 -12.83 3.00
CA LEU A 58 15.82 -11.84 3.57
C LEU A 58 15.97 -10.62 2.65
N ILE A 59 16.11 -10.85 1.35
CA ILE A 59 16.27 -9.76 0.37
C ILE A 59 14.98 -8.96 0.29
N THR A 60 13.83 -9.63 0.25
CA THR A 60 12.53 -8.93 0.17
C THR A 60 12.23 -8.06 1.38
N ALA A 61 12.75 -8.41 2.56
CA ALA A 61 12.63 -7.58 3.76
C ALA A 61 13.41 -6.25 3.66
N ILE A 62 14.45 -6.21 2.85
CA ILE A 62 15.30 -5.02 2.69
C ILE A 62 14.69 -4.03 1.68
N TYR A 63 13.79 -4.46 0.79
CA TYR A 63 13.23 -3.61 -0.27
C TYR A 63 12.64 -2.28 0.21
N PRO A 64 11.74 -2.24 1.22
CA PRO A 64 11.18 -0.98 1.69
C PRO A 64 12.24 -0.04 2.27
N ILE A 65 13.26 -0.60 2.92
CA ILE A 65 14.37 0.17 3.48
C ILE A 65 15.20 0.80 2.36
N LEU A 66 15.54 0.03 1.31
CA LEU A 66 16.28 0.56 0.16
C LEU A 66 15.50 1.68 -0.54
N LEU A 67 14.19 1.47 -0.78
CA LEU A 67 13.34 2.45 -1.43
C LEU A 67 13.24 3.74 -0.60
N TYR A 68 13.12 3.62 0.73
CA TYR A 68 13.06 4.76 1.62
C TYR A 68 14.39 5.50 1.75
N VAL A 69 15.51 4.80 1.86
CA VAL A 69 16.85 5.43 1.97
C VAL A 69 17.13 6.33 0.76
N GLY A 70 16.84 5.85 -0.45
CA GLY A 70 17.00 6.68 -1.64
C GLY A 70 16.04 7.87 -1.68
N PHE A 71 14.81 7.67 -1.23
CA PHE A 71 13.85 8.75 -1.07
C PHE A 71 14.34 9.82 -0.09
N PHE A 72 14.78 9.39 1.10
CA PHE A 72 15.32 10.27 2.15
C PHE A 72 16.54 11.07 1.68
N ILE A 73 17.52 10.39 1.05
CA ILE A 73 18.71 11.05 0.50
C ILE A 73 18.31 12.08 -0.55
N GLY A 74 17.34 11.76 -1.41
CA GLY A 74 16.85 12.67 -2.43
C GLY A 74 16.20 13.91 -1.84
N ILE A 75 15.35 13.79 -0.82
CA ILE A 75 14.72 14.92 -0.12
C ILE A 75 15.79 15.80 0.52
N MET A 76 16.79 15.21 1.23
CA MET A 76 17.86 15.96 1.89
C MET A 76 18.76 16.73 0.91
N ASN A 77 18.86 16.29 -0.34
CA ASN A 77 19.69 16.94 -1.37
C ASN A 77 18.84 17.72 -2.41
N GLU A 78 17.57 17.96 -2.12
CA GLU A 78 16.64 18.72 -3.00
C GLU A 78 16.62 18.18 -4.44
N VAL A 79 16.70 16.86 -4.59
CA VAL A 79 16.78 16.20 -5.90
C VAL A 79 15.46 16.35 -6.64
N VAL A 80 15.53 16.70 -7.91
CA VAL A 80 14.38 16.85 -8.81
C VAL A 80 13.60 15.54 -8.93
N PHE A 81 12.28 15.62 -8.96
CA PHE A 81 11.36 14.47 -8.87
C PHE A 81 11.66 13.34 -9.87
N TYR A 82 12.08 13.63 -11.11
CA TYR A 82 12.34 12.58 -12.11
C TYR A 82 13.54 11.67 -11.76
N TYR A 83 14.50 12.14 -10.94
CA TYR A 83 15.61 11.30 -10.49
C TYR A 83 15.17 10.19 -9.55
N TYR A 84 14.07 10.37 -8.81
CA TYR A 84 13.50 9.29 -8.00
C TYR A 84 13.00 8.14 -8.88
N ILE A 85 12.42 8.44 -10.04
CA ILE A 85 11.98 7.40 -10.99
C ILE A 85 13.19 6.60 -11.47
N ILE A 86 14.28 7.30 -11.84
CA ILE A 86 15.53 6.64 -12.26
C ILE A 86 16.08 5.77 -11.13
N TYR A 87 16.13 6.32 -9.91
CA TYR A 87 16.58 5.57 -8.72
C TYR A 87 15.77 4.29 -8.52
N TYR A 88 14.44 4.38 -8.55
CA TYR A 88 13.58 3.21 -8.35
C TYR A 88 13.73 2.16 -9.46
N LEU A 89 13.94 2.59 -10.70
CA LEU A 89 14.23 1.68 -11.82
C LEU A 89 15.58 0.98 -11.65
N VAL A 90 16.61 1.71 -11.21
CA VAL A 90 17.93 1.13 -10.92
C VAL A 90 17.84 0.13 -9.76
N VAL A 91 17.15 0.48 -8.67
CA VAL A 91 16.93 -0.44 -7.54
C VAL A 91 16.18 -1.69 -7.99
N ALA A 92 15.13 -1.55 -8.82
CA ALA A 92 14.39 -2.69 -9.37
C ALA A 92 15.30 -3.61 -10.20
N LEU A 93 16.13 -3.03 -11.07
CA LEU A 93 17.08 -3.78 -11.89
C LEU A 93 18.13 -4.50 -11.05
N VAL A 94 18.71 -3.81 -10.07
CA VAL A 94 19.68 -4.40 -9.14
C VAL A 94 19.05 -5.55 -8.35
N CYS A 95 17.85 -5.36 -7.82
CA CYS A 95 17.12 -6.40 -7.10
C CYS A 95 16.80 -7.60 -8.00
N LEU A 96 16.42 -7.37 -9.26
CA LEU A 96 16.16 -8.43 -10.23
C LEU A 96 17.43 -9.23 -10.49
N LEU A 97 18.53 -8.56 -10.85
CA LEU A 97 19.81 -9.21 -11.12
C LEU A 97 20.34 -9.98 -9.90
N PHE A 98 20.26 -9.39 -8.73
CA PHE A 98 20.72 -10.02 -7.49
C PHE A 98 19.93 -11.29 -7.17
N ASN A 99 18.58 -11.23 -7.23
CA ASN A 99 17.74 -12.41 -7.01
C ASN A 99 17.99 -13.52 -8.04
N PHE A 100 18.28 -13.15 -9.29
CA PHE A 100 18.57 -14.11 -10.35
C PHE A 100 19.95 -14.76 -10.21
N LEU A 101 20.96 -13.99 -9.82
CA LEU A 101 22.35 -14.47 -9.72
C LEU A 101 22.63 -15.23 -8.42
N MET A 102 21.97 -14.85 -7.32
CA MET A 102 22.15 -15.45 -5.99
C MET A 102 22.12 -16.99 -5.99
N PRO A 103 21.16 -17.68 -6.63
CA PRO A 103 21.12 -19.14 -6.68
C PRO A 103 22.31 -19.79 -7.38
N PHE A 104 23.02 -19.07 -8.24
CA PHE A 104 24.22 -19.59 -8.92
C PHE A 104 25.48 -19.43 -8.04
N PHE A 105 25.57 -18.31 -7.28
CA PHE A 105 26.67 -18.11 -6.33
C PHE A 105 26.59 -19.09 -5.15
N PHE A 106 25.40 -19.35 -4.65
CA PHE A 106 25.11 -20.28 -3.54
C PHE A 106 24.55 -21.60 -4.07
N ARG A 107 25.25 -22.21 -5.02
CA ARG A 107 24.75 -23.36 -5.76
C ARG A 107 24.46 -24.58 -4.89
N LYS A 108 25.30 -24.87 -3.90
CA LYS A 108 25.14 -26.05 -3.01
C LYS A 108 23.84 -25.91 -2.18
N GLU A 109 23.64 -24.77 -1.57
CA GLU A 109 22.45 -24.44 -0.79
C GLU A 109 21.20 -24.46 -1.68
N THR A 110 21.32 -23.94 -2.91
CA THR A 110 20.24 -23.96 -3.89
C THR A 110 19.87 -25.37 -4.32
N GLU A 111 20.84 -26.26 -4.56
CA GLU A 111 20.59 -27.66 -4.90
C GLU A 111 19.92 -28.39 -3.74
N GLU A 112 20.26 -28.06 -2.48
CA GLU A 112 19.59 -28.59 -1.29
C GLU A 112 18.15 -28.06 -1.16
N GLU A 113 17.93 -26.74 -1.38
CA GLU A 113 16.59 -26.16 -1.45
C GLU A 113 15.72 -26.83 -2.52
N ILE A 114 16.28 -27.11 -3.71
CA ILE A 114 15.58 -27.80 -4.80
C ILE A 114 15.19 -29.23 -4.39
N LYS A 115 16.07 -29.99 -3.75
CA LYS A 115 15.77 -31.34 -3.27
C LYS A 115 14.60 -31.38 -2.30
N ASN A 116 14.47 -30.32 -1.47
CA ASN A 116 13.42 -30.19 -0.46
C ASN A 116 12.17 -29.50 -1.01
N SER A 117 12.16 -29.07 -2.28
CA SER A 117 11.04 -28.39 -2.92
C SER A 117 9.97 -29.36 -3.44
N SER A 118 8.84 -28.83 -3.87
CA SER A 118 7.76 -29.59 -4.50
C SER A 118 8.16 -30.26 -5.82
N ASN A 119 9.25 -29.80 -6.45
CA ASN A 119 9.75 -30.34 -7.71
C ASN A 119 11.26 -30.58 -7.68
N PRO A 120 11.74 -31.68 -7.05
CA PRO A 120 13.18 -31.95 -6.85
C PRO A 120 13.99 -32.15 -8.14
N LYS A 121 13.34 -32.28 -9.29
CA LYS A 121 13.99 -32.45 -10.61
C LYS A 121 14.18 -31.13 -11.35
N THR A 122 13.78 -30.00 -10.75
CA THR A 122 13.93 -28.68 -11.37
C THR A 122 15.42 -28.32 -11.55
N SER A 123 15.78 -27.76 -12.71
CA SER A 123 17.14 -27.25 -12.92
C SER A 123 17.38 -25.99 -12.09
N VAL A 124 18.63 -25.75 -11.67
CA VAL A 124 19.05 -24.55 -10.92
C VAL A 124 18.61 -23.27 -11.65
N LYS A 125 18.73 -23.23 -12.98
CA LYS A 125 18.30 -22.08 -13.79
C LYS A 125 16.79 -21.83 -13.69
N HIS A 126 15.95 -22.85 -13.78
CA HIS A 126 14.50 -22.70 -13.67
C HIS A 126 14.10 -22.29 -12.26
N TYR A 127 14.70 -22.89 -11.25
CA TYR A 127 14.50 -22.49 -9.86
C TYR A 127 14.89 -21.04 -9.60
N ALA A 128 16.02 -20.58 -10.16
CA ALA A 128 16.47 -19.19 -10.06
C ALA A 128 15.43 -18.21 -10.68
N TRP A 129 14.86 -18.55 -11.82
CA TRP A 129 13.79 -17.76 -12.43
C TRP A 129 12.54 -17.70 -11.55
N ASP A 130 12.08 -18.82 -11.02
CA ASP A 130 10.90 -18.87 -10.15
C ASP A 130 11.13 -18.05 -8.87
N LYS A 131 12.32 -18.20 -8.25
CA LYS A 131 12.70 -17.43 -7.06
C LYS A 131 12.77 -15.93 -7.34
N THR A 132 13.29 -15.54 -8.50
CA THR A 132 13.36 -14.15 -8.96
C THR A 132 11.97 -13.57 -9.18
N ILE A 133 11.11 -14.25 -9.95
CA ILE A 133 9.75 -13.78 -10.26
C ILE A 133 8.96 -13.58 -8.97
N ASN A 134 8.99 -14.55 -8.04
CA ASN A 134 8.27 -14.44 -6.78
C ASN A 134 8.82 -13.30 -5.90
N SER A 135 10.15 -13.11 -5.84
CA SER A 135 10.76 -12.01 -5.11
C SER A 135 10.45 -10.64 -5.75
N MET A 136 10.35 -10.56 -7.08
CA MET A 136 9.95 -9.33 -7.77
C MET A 136 8.46 -9.02 -7.61
N ILE A 137 7.60 -10.03 -7.43
CA ILE A 137 6.21 -9.78 -7.03
C ILE A 137 6.17 -9.13 -5.64
N VAL A 138 6.99 -9.58 -4.68
CA VAL A 138 7.09 -8.92 -3.37
C VAL A 138 7.67 -7.51 -3.48
N PHE A 139 8.65 -7.29 -4.38
CA PHE A 139 9.15 -5.94 -4.67
C PHE A 139 8.05 -5.02 -5.20
N ALA A 140 7.31 -5.47 -6.21
CA ALA A 140 6.27 -4.65 -6.85
C ALA A 140 5.07 -4.42 -5.93
N TYR A 141 4.58 -5.45 -5.26
CA TYR A 141 3.29 -5.39 -4.59
C TYR A 141 3.35 -4.78 -3.19
N PRO A 142 4.00 -5.28 -2.13
CA PRO A 142 4.01 -4.47 -0.91
C PRO A 142 5.08 -3.38 -0.90
N ALA A 143 6.30 -3.59 -1.46
CA ALA A 143 7.38 -2.64 -1.30
C ALA A 143 7.21 -1.39 -2.18
N MET A 144 7.13 -1.54 -3.50
CA MET A 144 7.06 -0.40 -4.42
C MET A 144 5.76 0.41 -4.25
N LEU A 145 4.62 -0.27 -4.03
CA LEU A 145 3.35 0.39 -3.77
C LEU A 145 3.27 1.08 -2.39
N SER A 146 4.27 0.93 -1.52
CA SER A 146 4.36 1.74 -0.29
C SER A 146 5.02 3.11 -0.52
N VAL A 147 5.75 3.29 -1.62
CA VAL A 147 6.42 4.58 -1.96
C VAL A 147 5.45 5.77 -2.01
N PRO A 148 4.23 5.66 -2.56
CA PRO A 148 3.24 6.72 -2.54
C PRO A 148 3.00 7.35 -1.16
N TYR A 149 3.06 6.57 -0.09
CA TYR A 149 2.89 7.11 1.27
C TYR A 149 4.00 8.09 1.65
N PHE A 150 5.27 7.77 1.32
CA PHE A 150 6.40 8.67 1.57
C PHE A 150 6.25 9.96 0.77
N VAL A 151 5.90 9.84 -0.51
CA VAL A 151 5.76 11.02 -1.38
C VAL A 151 4.59 11.89 -0.93
N ILE A 152 3.42 11.33 -0.62
CA ILE A 152 2.29 12.10 -0.08
C ILE A 152 2.72 12.83 1.20
N ASN A 153 3.46 12.15 2.09
CA ASN A 153 3.88 12.69 3.36
C ASN A 153 4.82 13.89 3.22
N HIS A 154 5.60 13.94 2.13
CA HIS A 154 6.64 14.93 1.85
C HIS A 154 6.36 15.82 0.61
N LEU A 155 5.12 15.91 0.15
CA LEU A 155 4.77 16.74 -1.03
C LEU A 155 5.24 18.19 -0.89
N ALA A 156 5.23 18.75 0.32
CA ALA A 156 5.68 20.12 0.58
C ALA A 156 7.20 20.31 0.52
N ASP A 157 7.97 19.23 0.58
CA ASP A 157 9.43 19.25 0.64
C ASP A 157 10.06 19.20 -0.77
N PHE A 158 9.27 18.92 -1.81
CA PHE A 158 9.76 18.96 -3.19
C PHE A 158 9.98 20.41 -3.63
N SER A 159 11.20 20.74 -4.07
CA SER A 159 11.61 22.08 -4.48
C SER A 159 10.73 22.66 -5.59
N GLU A 160 10.29 21.83 -6.53
CA GLU A 160 9.41 22.24 -7.64
C GLU A 160 8.03 22.70 -7.14
N ILE A 161 7.48 22.03 -6.11
CA ILE A 161 6.21 22.39 -5.48
C ILE A 161 6.41 23.57 -4.55
N ALA A 162 7.49 23.58 -3.76
CA ALA A 162 7.80 24.67 -2.83
C ALA A 162 8.02 26.01 -3.52
N THR A 163 8.55 26.02 -4.74
CA THR A 163 8.74 27.25 -5.54
C THR A 163 7.47 27.74 -6.21
N LYS A 164 6.57 26.81 -6.60
CA LYS A 164 5.32 27.14 -7.29
C LYS A 164 4.25 27.70 -6.34
N TYR A 165 4.20 27.20 -5.11
CA TYR A 165 3.19 27.56 -4.12
C TYR A 165 3.85 28.26 -2.92
N VAL A 166 3.58 29.56 -2.79
CA VAL A 166 4.12 30.40 -1.69
C VAL A 166 3.51 30.01 -0.33
N ASP A 167 2.29 29.47 -0.32
CA ASP A 167 1.55 29.11 0.90
C ASP A 167 1.84 27.68 1.34
N LYS A 168 2.95 27.50 2.04
CA LYS A 168 3.35 26.19 2.61
C LYS A 168 2.31 25.61 3.58
N LEU A 169 1.54 26.48 4.27
CA LEU A 169 0.50 26.03 5.20
C LEU A 169 -0.61 25.31 4.45
N GLN A 170 -1.07 25.86 3.33
CA GLN A 170 -2.12 25.26 2.52
C GLN A 170 -1.67 23.95 1.86
N VAL A 171 -0.40 23.86 1.42
CA VAL A 171 0.16 22.58 0.96
C VAL A 171 0.18 21.54 2.09
N GLY A 172 0.54 21.93 3.31
CA GLY A 172 0.46 21.08 4.49
C GLY A 172 -0.97 20.59 4.77
N ASN A 173 -1.95 21.48 4.67
CA ASN A 173 -3.38 21.13 4.80
C ASN A 173 -3.84 20.18 3.69
N PHE A 174 -3.34 20.35 2.46
CA PHE A 174 -3.63 19.45 1.35
C PHE A 174 -3.07 18.04 1.57
N ILE A 175 -1.87 17.93 2.14
CA ILE A 175 -1.32 16.62 2.54
C ILE A 175 -2.23 15.94 3.57
N TRP A 176 -2.67 16.68 4.60
CA TRP A 176 -3.61 16.14 5.59
C TRP A 176 -4.94 15.75 4.97
N PHE A 177 -5.42 16.51 4.00
CA PHE A 177 -6.62 16.17 3.23
C PHE A 177 -6.44 14.85 2.47
N LEU A 178 -5.32 14.64 1.76
CA LEU A 178 -5.05 13.40 1.04
C LEU A 178 -4.96 12.21 2.00
N ILE A 179 -4.29 12.35 3.15
CA ILE A 179 -4.21 11.29 4.16
C ILE A 179 -5.59 10.97 4.75
N ALA A 180 -6.38 11.99 5.06
CA ALA A 180 -7.74 11.80 5.56
C ALA A 180 -8.64 11.11 4.51
N CYS A 181 -8.55 11.50 3.22
CA CYS A 181 -9.24 10.84 2.12
C CYS A 181 -8.79 9.38 1.97
N LEU A 182 -7.47 9.10 2.04
CA LEU A 182 -6.95 7.75 1.98
C LEU A 182 -7.59 6.85 3.03
N LEU A 183 -7.62 7.29 4.27
CA LEU A 183 -8.18 6.52 5.39
C LEU A 183 -9.69 6.42 5.31
N ALA A 184 -10.40 7.53 5.11
CA ALA A 184 -11.86 7.55 5.11
C ALA A 184 -12.44 6.75 3.94
N VAL A 185 -11.92 6.95 2.72
CA VAL A 185 -12.40 6.20 1.54
C VAL A 185 -12.15 4.71 1.72
N THR A 186 -10.95 4.29 2.15
CA THR A 186 -10.65 2.87 2.34
C THR A 186 -11.54 2.24 3.42
N ILE A 187 -11.58 2.83 4.62
CA ILE A 187 -12.33 2.29 5.75
C ILE A 187 -13.84 2.23 5.44
N LEU A 188 -14.39 3.29 4.84
CA LEU A 188 -15.81 3.34 4.51
C LEU A 188 -16.16 2.42 3.34
N THR A 189 -15.27 2.25 2.36
CA THR A 189 -15.44 1.26 1.29
C THR A 189 -15.58 -0.15 1.86
N ASP A 190 -14.66 -0.56 2.73
CA ASP A 190 -14.69 -1.90 3.34
C ASP A 190 -15.92 -2.08 4.25
N THR A 191 -16.24 -1.08 5.03
CA THR A 191 -17.41 -1.09 5.91
C THR A 191 -18.71 -1.16 5.11
N GLY A 192 -18.85 -0.32 4.08
CA GLY A 192 -20.02 -0.30 3.21
C GLY A 192 -20.19 -1.59 2.41
N ALA A 193 -19.05 -2.14 1.91
CA ALA A 193 -19.05 -3.42 1.23
C ALA A 193 -19.51 -4.56 2.14
N TYR A 194 -19.08 -4.55 3.40
CA TYR A 194 -19.52 -5.54 4.39
C TYR A 194 -21.00 -5.36 4.76
N LEU A 195 -21.44 -4.16 5.10
CA LEU A 195 -22.82 -3.88 5.54
C LEU A 195 -23.84 -4.21 4.44
N VAL A 196 -23.65 -3.62 3.26
CA VAL A 196 -24.58 -3.80 2.13
C VAL A 196 -24.52 -5.24 1.60
N GLY A 197 -23.31 -5.81 1.49
CA GLY A 197 -23.12 -7.18 1.02
C GLY A 197 -23.71 -8.23 1.94
N SER A 198 -23.67 -8.01 3.27
CA SER A 198 -24.26 -8.91 4.26
C SER A 198 -25.80 -8.78 4.33
N ALA A 199 -26.33 -7.56 4.15
CA ALA A 199 -27.77 -7.28 4.19
C ALA A 199 -28.47 -7.76 2.90
N LEU A 200 -27.99 -7.35 1.73
CA LEU A 200 -28.61 -7.65 0.43
C LEU A 200 -28.22 -9.00 -0.16
N LYS A 201 -27.06 -9.53 0.26
CA LYS A 201 -26.48 -10.83 -0.16
C LYS A 201 -26.28 -10.92 -1.66
N GLY A 202 -26.92 -10.93 -2.61
CA GLY A 202 -26.75 -10.90 -4.06
C GLY A 202 -25.73 -11.88 -4.67
N PRO A 203 -25.51 -11.82 -5.99
CA PRO A 203 -24.53 -12.63 -6.71
C PRO A 203 -23.12 -12.42 -6.20
N LYS A 204 -22.28 -13.46 -6.26
CA LYS A 204 -20.88 -13.41 -5.85
C LYS A 204 -20.04 -12.64 -6.86
N LEU A 205 -19.14 -11.75 -6.37
CA LEU A 205 -18.24 -10.97 -7.20
C LEU A 205 -17.10 -11.84 -7.76
N CYS A 206 -16.43 -12.59 -6.89
CA CYS A 206 -15.29 -13.45 -7.25
C CYS A 206 -15.38 -14.80 -6.51
N PRO A 207 -16.21 -15.76 -6.99
CA PRO A 207 -16.52 -16.99 -6.25
C PRO A 207 -15.29 -17.84 -5.90
N THR A 208 -14.32 -17.92 -6.81
CA THR A 208 -13.10 -18.75 -6.66
C THR A 208 -12.04 -18.11 -5.78
N ILE A 209 -11.97 -16.78 -5.72
CA ILE A 209 -10.93 -16.03 -5.02
C ILE A 209 -11.42 -15.64 -3.62
N SER A 210 -12.59 -15.00 -3.56
CA SER A 210 -13.21 -14.50 -2.33
C SER A 210 -14.71 -14.79 -2.31
N PRO A 211 -15.15 -15.99 -1.85
CA PRO A 211 -16.55 -16.43 -1.94
C PRO A 211 -17.51 -15.62 -1.07
N LYS A 212 -17.01 -14.76 -0.20
CA LYS A 212 -17.83 -13.89 0.65
C LYS A 212 -18.18 -12.56 -0.01
N LYS A 213 -17.40 -12.07 -0.99
CA LYS A 213 -17.65 -10.83 -1.69
C LYS A 213 -18.84 -10.95 -2.65
N THR A 214 -19.74 -9.95 -2.61
CA THR A 214 -20.94 -9.85 -3.44
C THR A 214 -20.90 -8.61 -4.31
N ILE A 215 -21.63 -8.62 -5.43
CA ILE A 215 -21.79 -7.44 -6.31
C ILE A 215 -22.50 -6.32 -5.56
N SER A 216 -23.55 -6.64 -4.79
CA SER A 216 -24.22 -5.66 -3.93
C SER A 216 -23.29 -5.01 -2.92
N GLY A 217 -22.36 -5.81 -2.34
CA GLY A 217 -21.33 -5.30 -1.47
C GLY A 217 -20.36 -4.36 -2.19
N ALA A 218 -19.95 -4.70 -3.42
CA ALA A 218 -19.06 -3.83 -4.20
C ALA A 218 -19.70 -2.47 -4.50
N ILE A 219 -20.99 -2.44 -4.86
CA ILE A 219 -21.74 -1.20 -5.06
C ILE A 219 -21.89 -0.43 -3.73
N GLY A 220 -22.19 -1.12 -2.64
CA GLY A 220 -22.25 -0.51 -1.31
C GLY A 220 -20.92 0.12 -0.90
N GLY A 221 -19.80 -0.57 -1.12
CA GLY A 221 -18.46 -0.03 -0.89
C GLY A 221 -18.19 1.23 -1.70
N LEU A 222 -18.56 1.23 -3.00
CA LEU A 222 -18.40 2.39 -3.87
C LEU A 222 -19.18 3.61 -3.33
N ILE A 223 -20.45 3.44 -2.96
CA ILE A 223 -21.28 4.52 -2.42
C ILE A 223 -20.72 5.07 -1.11
N PHE A 224 -20.32 4.18 -0.19
CA PHE A 224 -19.75 4.59 1.09
C PHE A 224 -18.38 5.27 0.94
N GLY A 225 -17.55 4.86 0.00
CA GLY A 225 -16.28 5.51 -0.25
C GLY A 225 -16.44 6.90 -0.89
N ILE A 226 -17.40 7.08 -1.80
CA ILE A 226 -17.79 8.40 -2.31
C ILE A 226 -18.26 9.29 -1.14
N PHE A 227 -19.13 8.77 -0.29
CA PHE A 227 -19.57 9.48 0.91
C PHE A 227 -18.37 9.88 1.80
N GLY A 228 -17.38 8.99 1.96
CA GLY A 228 -16.16 9.27 2.72
C GLY A 228 -15.36 10.44 2.17
N ALA A 229 -15.18 10.50 0.85
CA ALA A 229 -14.47 11.60 0.20
C ALA A 229 -15.22 12.95 0.40
N PHE A 230 -16.54 12.95 0.25
CA PHE A 230 -17.36 14.15 0.49
C PHE A 230 -17.36 14.57 1.97
N ALA A 231 -17.45 13.62 2.90
CA ALA A 231 -17.40 13.91 4.34
C ALA A 231 -16.08 14.56 4.77
N VAL A 232 -14.96 14.05 4.27
CA VAL A 232 -13.63 14.65 4.50
C VAL A 232 -13.54 16.05 3.90
N SER A 233 -14.01 16.22 2.65
CA SER A 233 -13.99 17.53 1.99
C SER A 233 -14.84 18.55 2.73
N PHE A 234 -16.04 18.17 3.17
CA PHE A 234 -16.90 19.02 3.98
C PHE A 234 -16.23 19.44 5.28
N ALA A 235 -15.57 18.51 5.98
CA ALA A 235 -14.84 18.82 7.21
C ALA A 235 -13.71 19.82 6.95
N PHE A 236 -12.89 19.62 5.90
CA PHE A 236 -11.80 20.54 5.56
C PHE A 236 -12.32 21.91 5.14
N PHE A 237 -13.37 22.00 4.37
CA PHE A 237 -13.98 23.28 3.97
C PHE A 237 -14.58 24.04 5.16
N SER A 238 -15.08 23.31 6.18
CA SER A 238 -15.68 23.93 7.37
C SER A 238 -14.67 24.35 8.43
N TRP A 239 -13.52 23.64 8.54
CA TRP A 239 -12.61 23.79 9.67
C TRP A 239 -11.22 24.35 9.29
N VAL A 240 -10.91 24.40 7.99
CA VAL A 240 -9.62 24.90 7.51
C VAL A 240 -9.85 26.14 6.65
N ASP A 241 -9.52 27.31 7.20
CA ASP A 241 -9.73 28.58 6.53
C ASP A 241 -9.00 28.66 5.17
N GLY A 242 -9.76 29.04 4.15
CA GLY A 242 -9.24 29.23 2.79
C GLY A 242 -8.92 27.93 2.03
N PHE A 243 -9.15 26.74 2.62
CA PHE A 243 -8.82 25.47 1.97
C PHE A 243 -9.68 25.22 0.71
N GLU A 244 -10.95 25.56 0.73
CA GLU A 244 -11.83 25.44 -0.44
C GLU A 244 -11.30 26.27 -1.62
N LEU A 245 -10.92 27.55 -1.36
CA LEU A 245 -10.35 28.43 -2.37
C LEU A 245 -8.99 27.89 -2.88
N PHE A 246 -8.17 27.36 -1.98
CA PHE A 246 -6.89 26.74 -2.35
C PHE A 246 -7.11 25.51 -3.25
N LEU A 247 -8.01 24.61 -2.89
CA LEU A 247 -8.33 23.44 -3.69
C LEU A 247 -8.88 23.83 -5.07
N HIS A 248 -9.72 24.88 -5.14
CA HIS A 248 -10.18 25.44 -6.40
C HIS A 248 -9.06 25.98 -7.28
N LYS A 249 -8.08 26.67 -6.71
CA LYS A 249 -6.89 27.15 -7.44
C LYS A 249 -6.05 26.02 -8.03
N LEU A 250 -6.03 24.86 -7.36
CA LEU A 250 -5.38 23.64 -7.85
C LEU A 250 -6.19 22.93 -8.97
N GLY A 251 -7.34 23.47 -9.37
CA GLY A 251 -8.27 22.80 -10.30
C GLY A 251 -9.13 21.73 -9.63
N GLY A 252 -9.09 21.63 -8.30
CA GLY A 252 -9.93 20.74 -7.51
C GLY A 252 -11.38 21.26 -7.48
N THR A 253 -12.30 20.43 -7.96
CA THR A 253 -13.74 20.75 -8.03
C THR A 253 -14.52 19.62 -7.35
N THR A 254 -15.84 19.78 -7.29
CA THR A 254 -16.74 18.70 -6.85
C THR A 254 -16.48 17.39 -7.62
N TRP A 255 -16.13 17.48 -8.90
CA TRP A 255 -15.76 16.32 -9.71
C TRP A 255 -14.48 15.63 -9.22
N THR A 256 -13.49 16.39 -8.77
CA THR A 256 -12.27 15.82 -8.18
C THR A 256 -12.58 15.03 -6.91
N ILE A 257 -13.44 15.57 -6.04
CA ILE A 257 -13.88 14.86 -4.82
C ILE A 257 -14.64 13.58 -5.18
N LEU A 258 -15.52 13.64 -6.16
CA LEU A 258 -16.24 12.47 -6.68
C LEU A 258 -15.27 11.42 -7.22
N LEU A 259 -14.26 11.82 -8.00
CA LEU A 259 -13.23 10.93 -8.51
C LEU A 259 -12.39 10.30 -7.39
N ILE A 260 -12.03 11.06 -6.35
CA ILE A 260 -11.34 10.53 -5.16
C ILE A 260 -12.14 9.39 -4.55
N GLY A 261 -13.44 9.59 -4.34
CA GLY A 261 -14.33 8.57 -3.77
C GLY A 261 -14.52 7.37 -4.69
N MET A 262 -14.82 7.60 -5.98
CA MET A 262 -15.07 6.53 -6.95
C MET A 262 -13.84 5.67 -7.23
N ILE A 263 -12.76 6.30 -7.70
CA ILE A 263 -11.54 5.57 -8.10
C ILE A 263 -10.87 4.96 -6.87
N GLY A 264 -10.79 5.72 -5.76
CA GLY A 264 -10.25 5.23 -4.51
C GLY A 264 -10.97 3.99 -3.99
N SER A 265 -12.31 3.97 -4.03
CA SER A 265 -13.11 2.79 -3.65
C SER A 265 -12.86 1.59 -4.57
N VAL A 266 -12.84 1.81 -5.88
CA VAL A 266 -12.58 0.73 -6.86
C VAL A 266 -11.21 0.14 -6.63
N LEU A 267 -10.19 0.99 -6.47
CA LEU A 267 -8.80 0.54 -6.25
C LEU A 267 -8.62 -0.16 -4.90
N THR A 268 -9.29 0.30 -3.84
CA THR A 268 -9.33 -0.39 -2.54
C THR A 268 -9.87 -1.81 -2.71
N GLN A 269 -10.99 -1.98 -3.40
CA GLN A 269 -11.59 -3.28 -3.63
C GLN A 269 -10.73 -4.19 -4.52
N LEU A 270 -10.08 -3.62 -5.55
CA LEU A 270 -9.15 -4.37 -6.42
C LEU A 270 -7.91 -4.84 -5.65
N GLY A 271 -7.37 -4.01 -4.76
CA GLY A 271 -6.24 -4.36 -3.90
C GLY A 271 -6.55 -5.57 -3.03
N ASP A 272 -7.70 -5.59 -2.34
CA ASP A 272 -8.13 -6.74 -1.52
C ASP A 272 -8.41 -7.99 -2.38
N ILE A 273 -8.92 -7.84 -3.62
CA ILE A 273 -9.08 -8.99 -4.53
C ILE A 273 -7.71 -9.54 -4.95
N LEU A 274 -6.74 -8.67 -5.29
CA LEU A 274 -5.39 -9.09 -5.66
C LEU A 274 -4.69 -9.82 -4.50
N ALA A 275 -4.76 -9.26 -3.28
CA ALA A 275 -4.25 -9.90 -2.08
C ALA A 275 -4.88 -11.28 -1.86
N SER A 276 -6.19 -11.37 -2.02
CA SER A 276 -6.92 -12.62 -1.92
C SER A 276 -6.49 -13.63 -2.99
N LEU A 277 -6.24 -13.18 -4.23
CA LEU A 277 -5.73 -14.03 -5.31
C LEU A 277 -4.36 -14.63 -4.95
N ILE A 278 -3.43 -13.81 -4.47
CA ILE A 278 -2.08 -14.26 -4.06
C ILE A 278 -2.22 -15.28 -2.92
N LYS A 279 -3.04 -14.99 -1.90
CA LYS A 279 -3.31 -15.94 -0.79
C LYS A 279 -3.79 -17.29 -1.30
N ARG A 280 -4.74 -17.32 -2.23
CA ARG A 280 -5.25 -18.60 -2.80
C ARG A 280 -4.19 -19.33 -3.61
N LYS A 281 -3.39 -18.62 -4.41
CA LYS A 281 -2.25 -19.20 -5.13
C LYS A 281 -1.19 -19.80 -4.21
N CYS A 282 -1.02 -19.25 -3.01
CA CYS A 282 -0.11 -19.76 -1.98
C CYS A 282 -0.77 -20.82 -1.07
N GLY A 283 -2.05 -21.19 -1.26
CA GLY A 283 -2.76 -22.14 -0.42
C GLY A 283 -3.01 -21.66 1.00
N ILE A 284 -3.01 -20.36 1.24
CA ILE A 284 -3.22 -19.75 2.55
C ILE A 284 -4.51 -18.93 2.58
N LYS A 285 -4.95 -18.57 3.79
CA LYS A 285 -6.11 -17.70 4.01
C LYS A 285 -5.70 -16.30 4.43
N ASP A 286 -4.77 -16.19 5.36
CA ASP A 286 -4.25 -14.94 5.91
C ASP A 286 -2.72 -14.94 5.76
N TYR A 287 -2.11 -13.79 5.50
CA TYR A 287 -0.66 -13.68 5.30
C TYR A 287 0.13 -13.92 6.58
N GLY A 288 -0.43 -13.52 7.73
CA GLY A 288 0.22 -13.66 9.03
C GLY A 288 -0.76 -13.76 10.20
N ASN A 289 -0.21 -13.83 11.41
CA ASN A 289 -0.96 -13.87 12.66
C ASN A 289 -0.47 -12.81 13.66
N ILE A 290 0.23 -11.78 13.17
CA ILE A 290 0.82 -10.72 14.01
C ILE A 290 -0.29 -9.95 14.75
N LEU A 291 -1.46 -9.78 14.10
CA LEU A 291 -2.62 -9.14 14.71
C LEU A 291 -3.63 -10.20 15.17
N PRO A 292 -3.70 -10.53 16.47
CA PRO A 292 -4.56 -11.60 16.98
C PRO A 292 -6.02 -11.43 16.59
N GLY A 293 -6.54 -12.34 15.77
CA GLY A 293 -7.90 -12.32 15.24
C GLY A 293 -8.16 -11.36 14.07
N HIS A 294 -7.12 -10.65 13.59
CA HIS A 294 -7.17 -9.75 12.43
C HIS A 294 -6.23 -10.17 11.28
N GLY A 295 -5.43 -11.24 11.45
CA GLY A 295 -4.51 -11.70 10.42
C GLY A 295 -3.14 -11.01 10.48
N GLY A 296 -2.52 -10.82 9.32
CA GLY A 296 -1.24 -10.12 9.17
C GLY A 296 -1.39 -8.63 8.96
N ILE A 297 -0.27 -7.94 8.92
CA ILE A 297 -0.18 -6.53 8.55
C ILE A 297 -0.59 -6.35 7.09
N MET A 298 -0.12 -7.23 6.18
CA MET A 298 -0.49 -7.17 4.77
C MET A 298 -1.99 -7.30 4.56
N ASP A 299 -2.70 -8.10 5.39
CA ASP A 299 -4.17 -8.23 5.35
C ASP A 299 -4.91 -6.94 5.76
N ARG A 300 -4.22 -5.93 6.27
CA ARG A 300 -4.80 -4.65 6.70
C ARG A 300 -4.50 -3.49 5.76
N ILE A 301 -3.44 -3.59 4.98
CA ILE A 301 -3.01 -2.51 4.09
C ILE A 301 -3.25 -2.82 2.61
N ASP A 302 -3.67 -4.03 2.27
CA ASP A 302 -3.81 -4.52 0.90
C ASP A 302 -4.68 -3.64 -0.02
N GLY A 303 -5.81 -3.13 0.47
CA GLY A 303 -6.65 -2.18 -0.25
C GLY A 303 -6.09 -0.76 -0.24
N GLN A 304 -5.49 -0.33 0.89
CA GLN A 304 -4.97 1.02 1.06
C GLN A 304 -3.82 1.34 0.09
N ILE A 305 -2.96 0.38 -0.19
CA ILE A 305 -1.77 0.54 -1.04
C ILE A 305 -2.15 1.05 -2.45
N PHE A 306 -3.21 0.52 -3.04
CA PHE A 306 -3.68 0.94 -4.36
C PHE A 306 -4.35 2.32 -4.34
N ASN A 307 -5.11 2.60 -3.29
CA ASN A 307 -5.71 3.93 -3.10
C ASN A 307 -4.63 4.99 -2.86
N ALA A 308 -3.57 4.68 -2.10
CA ALA A 308 -2.43 5.57 -1.91
C ALA A 308 -1.72 5.92 -3.22
N LEU A 309 -1.53 4.94 -4.12
CA LEU A 309 -0.96 5.19 -5.44
C LEU A 309 -1.80 6.18 -6.26
N PHE A 310 -3.12 6.02 -6.23
CA PHE A 310 -4.02 6.93 -6.93
C PHE A 310 -3.97 8.35 -6.35
N LEU A 311 -4.04 8.49 -5.03
CA LEU A 311 -3.99 9.80 -4.37
C LEU A 311 -2.63 10.49 -4.55
N PHE A 312 -1.55 9.72 -4.60
CA PHE A 312 -0.23 10.22 -4.96
C PHE A 312 -0.21 10.83 -6.38
N ILE A 313 -0.70 10.07 -7.37
CA ILE A 313 -0.76 10.54 -8.76
C ILE A 313 -1.64 11.80 -8.85
N LEU A 314 -2.81 11.76 -8.23
CA LEU A 314 -3.72 12.91 -8.18
C LEU A 314 -3.09 14.12 -7.49
N GLY A 315 -2.39 13.91 -6.37
CA GLY A 315 -1.68 14.95 -5.63
C GLY A 315 -0.62 15.65 -6.49
N ILE A 316 0.16 14.90 -7.27
CA ILE A 316 1.15 15.48 -8.20
C ILE A 316 0.49 16.22 -9.37
N ILE A 317 -0.63 15.71 -9.90
CA ILE A 317 -1.34 16.36 -11.01
C ILE A 317 -1.94 17.70 -10.56
N LEU A 318 -2.44 17.77 -9.34
CA LEU A 318 -3.06 18.99 -8.80
C LEU A 318 -2.03 20.04 -8.38
N LEU A 319 -0.89 19.64 -7.82
CA LEU A 319 0.21 20.53 -7.43
C LEU A 319 1.16 20.83 -8.58
#